data_61e7a28fbe6200cda5594d3bbf147403
#
_entry.id   61e7a28fbe6200cda5594d3bbf147403
#
_cell.length_a   1.000
_cell.length_b   1.000
_cell.length_c   1.000
_cell.angle_alpha   90.00
_cell.angle_beta   90.00
_cell.angle_gamma   90.00
#
_symmetry.space_group_name_H-M   'P 1'
#
loop_
_entity.id
_entity.type
_entity.pdbx_description
1 polymer ?
#
loop_
_entity_poly.entity_id
_entity_poly.type
_entity_poly.pdbx_seq_one_letter_code
_entity_poly.pdbx_strand_id
1 'polypeptide(L)'
;MSDDSFVQLSGSQRGPLAGVEPAGAIDGSERIELTIVTRRRAELPLDDAGVPVRLTRRELQHSYGADPADLELVAATLSGLGLEVTGQDAGSRRITVAGPVSALSATFGAELSMVTSPIPGGSQRVAHRYREGALQIPAELDGIVVAVLGLDNRPQSRSMARRADPAAAGTSYTPPQVAGIYQFPAGTDGTGQAIGIIELGGGYSDTDLDTYFSGLGLSVPSVTAQGVDGASNVPDQAPNGADGEVLLDIEVAGSVAPGAALVVYFAPNTDQGFIDAVTAAVHATPTPAAVSISWGQSEDSWTAQSRSALDAACADGVALGVTVCVAAGDGGSSDGVTGSQPHVDFPASSPNALACGGTSLQAEPATGVISSETVWNDGSSGGATGGGVSDEFALPTWQASVGVPDTASGSSGRGVPDVAGNADPNTGYQVLVDGQSTVIGGTSAVAPLWAALIARLAQGAGKTFGLIQEQLYAGVASGEAAPGFQDITSGSNGTYSAGPGWDACSGLGSPDGTALLTELTSVTAEAATAAL
;
A
#
# COMPACT_ATOMS: atom_id res chain seq x y z
N MET A 1 17.00 -13.91 40.53
CA MET A 1 17.96 -13.23 39.66
C MET A 1 17.13 -12.18 38.93
N SER A 2 17.46 -10.91 39.10
CA SER A 2 16.67 -9.80 38.59
C SER A 2 16.60 -9.82 37.07
N ASP A 3 15.42 -9.58 36.58
CA ASP A 3 14.92 -9.61 35.19
C ASP A 3 15.46 -8.43 34.34
N ASP A 4 16.65 -7.93 34.66
CA ASP A 4 17.25 -6.76 34.02
C ASP A 4 17.93 -7.06 32.66
N SER A 5 17.87 -8.31 32.21
CA SER A 5 18.52 -8.73 30.95
C SER A 5 17.64 -8.55 29.71
N PHE A 6 16.34 -8.29 29.87
CA PHE A 6 15.39 -8.05 28.81
C PHE A 6 14.55 -6.82 29.08
N VAL A 7 14.16 -6.12 28.03
CA VAL A 7 13.27 -4.95 28.05
C VAL A 7 12.11 -5.13 27.11
N GLN A 8 11.01 -4.47 27.37
CA GLN A 8 9.85 -4.49 26.46
C GLN A 8 10.17 -3.74 25.17
N LEU A 9 9.91 -4.37 24.02
CA LEU A 9 10.01 -3.71 22.73
C LEU A 9 8.83 -2.74 22.55
N SER A 10 9.14 -1.46 22.42
CA SER A 10 8.13 -0.41 22.22
C SER A 10 7.31 -0.66 20.95
N GLY A 11 6.00 -0.38 21.03
CA GLY A 11 5.09 -0.54 19.89
C GLY A 11 4.76 -1.98 19.49
N SER A 12 5.30 -2.99 20.18
CA SER A 12 5.07 -4.41 19.86
C SER A 12 3.77 -4.98 20.45
N GLN A 13 3.07 -4.20 21.29
CA GLN A 13 1.83 -4.61 21.94
C GLN A 13 0.79 -5.05 20.90
N ARG A 14 0.28 -6.27 21.04
CA ARG A 14 -0.78 -6.82 20.21
C ARG A 14 -2.00 -7.15 21.06
N GLY A 15 -3.14 -6.61 20.68
CA GLY A 15 -4.42 -6.86 21.34
C GLY A 15 -5.02 -8.23 20.97
N PRO A 16 -6.07 -8.66 21.70
CA PRO A 16 -6.82 -9.85 21.36
C PRO A 16 -7.49 -9.73 20.01
N LEU A 17 -7.54 -10.84 19.27
CA LEU A 17 -8.24 -10.94 17.99
C LEU A 17 -9.64 -11.52 18.20
N ALA A 18 -10.66 -10.90 17.64
CA ALA A 18 -12.03 -11.38 17.71
C ALA A 18 -12.22 -12.69 16.93
N GLY A 19 -13.12 -13.55 17.41
CA GLY A 19 -13.46 -14.79 16.72
C GLY A 19 -12.37 -15.86 16.71
N VAL A 20 -11.39 -15.78 17.59
CA VAL A 20 -10.32 -16.77 17.74
C VAL A 20 -10.86 -18.08 18.34
N GLU A 21 -10.47 -19.22 17.76
CA GLU A 21 -10.75 -20.55 18.27
C GLU A 21 -9.44 -21.37 18.33
N PRO A 22 -9.20 -22.16 19.38
CA PRO A 22 -8.02 -23.03 19.46
C PRO A 22 -7.92 -23.98 18.26
N ALA A 23 -6.74 -24.11 17.67
CA ALA A 23 -6.47 -24.98 16.51
C ALA A 23 -5.45 -26.09 16.80
N GLY A 24 -5.19 -26.39 18.07
CA GLY A 24 -4.26 -27.42 18.50
C GLY A 24 -3.03 -26.87 19.21
N ALA A 25 -2.04 -27.73 19.43
CA ALA A 25 -0.78 -27.36 20.05
C ALA A 25 0.17 -26.78 18.99
N ILE A 26 0.97 -25.80 19.39
CA ILE A 26 2.05 -25.30 18.55
C ILE A 26 3.21 -26.32 18.56
N ASP A 27 3.81 -26.58 17.39
CA ASP A 27 5.04 -27.35 17.30
C ASP A 27 6.23 -26.45 17.65
N GLY A 28 6.71 -26.55 18.87
CA GLY A 28 7.87 -25.79 19.34
C GLY A 28 9.17 -26.09 18.59
N SER A 29 9.24 -27.21 17.83
CA SER A 29 10.39 -27.58 17.01
C SER A 29 10.29 -27.06 15.57
N GLU A 30 9.13 -26.58 15.14
CA GLU A 30 8.96 -25.94 13.84
C GLU A 30 9.98 -24.81 13.69
N ARG A 31 10.67 -24.80 12.56
CA ARG A 31 11.64 -23.76 12.25
C ARG A 31 10.96 -22.65 11.46
N ILE A 32 11.01 -21.44 11.97
CA ILE A 32 10.49 -20.24 11.31
C ILE A 32 11.57 -19.18 11.17
N GLU A 33 11.36 -18.26 10.25
CA GLU A 33 12.21 -17.09 10.05
C GLU A 33 11.45 -15.81 10.44
N LEU A 34 12.16 -14.87 11.04
CA LEU A 34 11.65 -13.57 11.47
C LEU A 34 12.47 -12.46 10.83
N THR A 35 11.82 -11.33 10.61
CA THR A 35 12.50 -10.09 10.24
C THR A 35 12.67 -9.20 11.46
N ILE A 36 13.92 -8.83 11.75
CA ILE A 36 14.30 -7.84 12.77
C ILE A 36 14.62 -6.53 12.04
N VAL A 37 13.93 -5.47 12.39
CA VAL A 37 14.20 -4.14 11.84
C VAL A 37 15.02 -3.34 12.85
N THR A 38 16.13 -2.75 12.38
CA THR A 38 16.98 -1.89 13.21
C THR A 38 16.70 -0.41 12.92
N ARG A 39 17.06 0.44 13.88
CA ARG A 39 17.01 1.91 13.70
C ARG A 39 17.84 2.36 12.51
N ARG A 40 17.53 3.54 11.99
CA ARG A 40 18.40 4.24 11.05
C ARG A 40 19.66 4.74 11.79
N ARG A 41 20.78 4.79 11.08
CA ARG A 41 22.01 5.47 11.55
C ARG A 41 21.79 6.97 11.77
N ALA A 42 21.00 7.59 10.88
CA ALA A 42 20.56 8.97 10.97
C ALA A 42 19.18 9.10 10.33
N GLU A 43 18.36 10.05 10.81
CA GLU A 43 17.07 10.35 10.20
C GLU A 43 17.25 10.81 8.75
N LEU A 44 16.26 10.50 7.90
CA LEU A 44 16.25 10.97 6.52
C LEU A 44 16.27 12.51 6.52
N PRO A 45 17.06 13.14 5.63
CA PRO A 45 17.00 14.58 5.49
C PRO A 45 15.64 14.95 4.92
N LEU A 46 15.01 15.95 5.52
CA LEU A 46 13.74 16.51 5.10
C LEU A 46 13.98 17.88 4.47
N ASP A 47 13.17 18.22 3.49
CA ASP A 47 13.08 19.57 2.95
C ASP A 47 12.24 20.50 3.85
N ASP A 48 11.99 21.73 3.40
CA ASP A 48 11.23 22.74 4.13
C ASP A 48 9.74 22.36 4.32
N ALA A 49 9.23 21.45 3.50
CA ALA A 49 7.88 20.89 3.60
C ALA A 49 7.81 19.65 4.49
N GLY A 50 8.94 19.18 5.03
CA GLY A 50 9.03 17.97 5.84
C GLY A 50 9.02 16.67 5.02
N VAL A 51 9.32 16.74 3.73
CA VAL A 51 9.36 15.60 2.81
C VAL A 51 10.78 15.04 2.72
N PRO A 52 10.97 13.69 2.69
CA PRO A 52 12.29 13.10 2.49
C PRO A 52 12.96 13.59 1.19
N VAL A 53 14.15 14.14 1.34
CA VAL A 53 14.96 14.63 0.20
C VAL A 53 15.37 13.46 -0.68
N ARG A 54 15.40 13.69 -1.99
CA ARG A 54 15.84 12.69 -2.97
C ARG A 54 17.28 12.25 -2.73
N LEU A 55 17.48 10.95 -2.63
CA LEU A 55 18.76 10.30 -2.39
C LEU A 55 19.06 9.28 -3.50
N THR A 56 20.33 9.05 -3.75
CA THR A 56 20.75 7.85 -4.44
C THR A 56 20.67 6.64 -3.49
N ARG A 57 20.50 5.43 -4.04
CA ARG A 57 20.53 4.19 -3.26
C ARG A 57 21.78 4.07 -2.39
N ARG A 58 22.95 4.50 -2.93
CA ARG A 58 24.22 4.49 -2.19
C ARG A 58 24.20 5.45 -0.99
N GLU A 59 23.64 6.64 -1.17
CA GLU A 59 23.51 7.62 -0.08
C GLU A 59 22.55 7.10 0.99
N LEU A 60 21.37 6.57 0.58
CA LEU A 60 20.42 5.98 1.49
C LEU A 60 21.08 4.87 2.33
N GLN A 61 21.73 3.90 1.69
CA GLN A 61 22.39 2.80 2.39
C GLN A 61 23.53 3.26 3.29
N HIS A 62 24.39 4.16 2.81
CA HIS A 62 25.62 4.52 3.52
C HIS A 62 25.40 5.51 4.66
N SER A 63 24.47 6.46 4.47
CA SER A 63 24.27 7.57 5.41
C SER A 63 23.04 7.40 6.30
N TYR A 64 22.01 6.67 5.82
CA TYR A 64 20.70 6.57 6.46
C TYR A 64 20.22 5.12 6.68
N GLY A 65 20.96 4.14 6.21
CA GLY A 65 20.71 2.72 6.50
C GLY A 65 21.02 2.37 7.96
N ALA A 66 21.15 1.08 8.27
CA ALA A 66 21.58 0.62 9.57
C ALA A 66 23.06 0.93 9.83
N ASP A 67 23.42 1.18 11.09
CA ASP A 67 24.84 1.21 11.48
C ASP A 67 25.40 -0.21 11.46
N PRO A 68 26.53 -0.46 10.78
CA PRO A 68 27.15 -1.78 10.77
C PRO A 68 27.44 -2.33 12.17
N ALA A 69 27.79 -1.48 13.14
CA ALA A 69 27.99 -1.90 14.51
C ALA A 69 26.69 -2.37 15.20
N ASP A 70 25.55 -1.70 14.89
CA ASP A 70 24.24 -2.13 15.38
C ASP A 70 23.87 -3.51 14.77
N LEU A 71 24.12 -3.72 13.46
CA LEU A 71 23.86 -5.02 12.81
C LEU A 71 24.73 -6.13 13.41
N GLU A 72 26.02 -5.87 13.62
CA GLU A 72 26.95 -6.84 14.26
C GLU A 72 26.51 -7.18 15.68
N LEU A 73 26.12 -6.19 16.48
CA LEU A 73 25.64 -6.42 17.85
C LEU A 73 24.37 -7.26 17.87
N VAL A 74 23.35 -6.91 17.06
CA VAL A 74 22.10 -7.68 16.97
C VAL A 74 22.39 -9.12 16.54
N ALA A 75 23.19 -9.30 15.49
CA ALA A 75 23.54 -10.63 14.99
C ALA A 75 24.29 -11.47 16.04
N ALA A 76 25.28 -10.89 16.72
CA ALA A 76 26.05 -11.59 17.74
C ALA A 76 25.17 -11.98 18.95
N THR A 77 24.33 -11.06 19.43
CA THR A 77 23.43 -11.29 20.56
C THR A 77 22.42 -12.39 20.25
N LEU A 78 21.74 -12.32 19.10
CA LEU A 78 20.73 -13.33 18.73
C LEU A 78 21.38 -14.69 18.43
N SER A 79 22.56 -14.73 17.81
CA SER A 79 23.33 -15.96 17.63
C SER A 79 23.76 -16.55 18.97
N GLY A 80 24.16 -15.73 19.94
CA GLY A 80 24.49 -16.15 21.30
C GLY A 80 23.30 -16.77 22.05
N LEU A 81 22.07 -16.45 21.67
CA LEU A 81 20.83 -17.05 22.17
C LEU A 81 20.38 -18.28 21.38
N GLY A 82 21.22 -18.76 20.44
CA GLY A 82 20.97 -19.97 19.65
C GLY A 82 20.11 -19.80 18.41
N LEU A 83 19.90 -18.57 17.95
CA LEU A 83 19.23 -18.29 16.69
C LEU A 83 20.25 -18.21 15.54
N GLU A 84 19.82 -18.58 14.34
CA GLU A 84 20.65 -18.48 13.14
C GLU A 84 20.34 -17.16 12.40
N VAL A 85 21.35 -16.35 12.15
CA VAL A 85 21.24 -15.16 11.27
C VAL A 85 21.32 -15.65 9.83
N THR A 86 20.23 -15.53 9.08
CA THR A 86 20.10 -16.01 7.70
C THR A 86 20.38 -14.91 6.66
N GLY A 87 20.25 -13.64 7.06
CA GLY A 87 20.52 -12.51 6.17
C GLY A 87 20.70 -11.19 6.91
N GLN A 88 21.36 -10.25 6.26
CA GLN A 88 21.52 -8.88 6.72
C GLN A 88 21.52 -7.92 5.53
N ASP A 89 20.78 -6.82 5.62
CA ASP A 89 20.83 -5.72 4.67
C ASP A 89 20.84 -4.37 5.40
N ALA A 90 21.96 -3.69 5.30
CA ALA A 90 22.13 -2.37 5.90
C ALA A 90 21.26 -1.30 5.24
N GLY A 91 20.99 -1.41 3.93
CA GLY A 91 20.19 -0.44 3.18
C GLY A 91 18.75 -0.39 3.67
N SER A 92 18.12 -1.55 3.77
CA SER A 92 16.76 -1.71 4.28
C SER A 92 16.67 -1.87 5.80
N ARG A 93 17.81 -1.89 6.51
CA ARG A 93 17.93 -1.98 7.98
C ARG A 93 17.37 -3.29 8.55
N ARG A 94 17.53 -4.41 7.81
CA ARG A 94 16.94 -5.70 8.14
C ARG A 94 17.98 -6.75 8.47
N ILE A 95 17.62 -7.57 9.46
CA ILE A 95 18.30 -8.80 9.80
C ILE A 95 17.24 -9.91 9.79
N THR A 96 17.47 -10.96 9.03
CA THR A 96 16.62 -12.16 9.09
C THR A 96 17.25 -13.19 10.03
N VAL A 97 16.43 -13.74 10.91
CA VAL A 97 16.84 -14.74 11.89
C VAL A 97 15.90 -15.94 11.87
N ALA A 98 16.47 -17.12 11.92
CA ALA A 98 15.68 -18.35 11.93
C ALA A 98 16.00 -19.20 13.17
N GLY A 99 14.99 -19.92 13.65
CA GLY A 99 15.13 -20.83 14.78
C GLY A 99 13.87 -21.63 15.05
N PRO A 100 13.92 -22.59 15.97
CA PRO A 100 12.73 -23.28 16.46
C PRO A 100 11.78 -22.28 17.13
N VAL A 101 10.48 -22.45 16.94
CA VAL A 101 9.44 -21.61 17.58
C VAL A 101 9.67 -21.49 19.08
N SER A 102 10.07 -22.56 19.77
CA SER A 102 10.36 -22.52 21.21
C SER A 102 11.51 -21.60 21.58
N ALA A 103 12.59 -21.56 20.79
CA ALA A 103 13.73 -20.67 21.02
C ALA A 103 13.36 -19.20 20.75
N LEU A 104 12.65 -18.96 19.66
CA LEU A 104 12.18 -17.62 19.30
C LEU A 104 11.18 -17.06 20.33
N SER A 105 10.22 -17.90 20.80
CA SER A 105 9.29 -17.56 21.88
C SER A 105 10.03 -17.18 23.16
N ALA A 106 11.05 -17.95 23.54
CA ALA A 106 11.85 -17.67 24.73
C ALA A 106 12.68 -16.39 24.60
N THR A 107 13.29 -16.16 23.41
CA THR A 107 14.11 -14.97 23.14
C THR A 107 13.27 -13.69 23.17
N PHE A 108 12.07 -13.71 22.58
CA PHE A 108 11.23 -12.52 22.47
C PHE A 108 10.10 -12.44 23.49
N GLY A 109 10.07 -13.34 24.48
CA GLY A 109 9.08 -13.34 25.56
C GLY A 109 7.64 -13.52 25.06
N ALA A 110 7.44 -14.22 23.94
CA ALA A 110 6.15 -14.39 23.31
C ALA A 110 5.49 -15.72 23.70
N GLU A 111 4.28 -15.66 24.22
CA GLU A 111 3.44 -16.86 24.36
C GLU A 111 2.69 -17.09 23.05
N LEU A 112 3.10 -18.13 22.32
CA LEU A 112 2.51 -18.50 21.03
C LEU A 112 1.52 -19.65 21.18
N SER A 113 0.41 -19.59 20.44
CA SER A 113 -0.59 -20.65 20.31
C SER A 113 -1.03 -20.81 18.86
N MET A 114 -1.53 -22.01 18.51
CA MET A 114 -2.20 -22.24 17.24
C MET A 114 -3.67 -21.97 17.38
N VAL A 115 -4.20 -21.11 16.51
CA VAL A 115 -5.60 -20.74 16.48
C VAL A 115 -6.14 -20.74 15.06
N THR A 116 -7.47 -20.74 14.91
CA THR A 116 -8.15 -20.31 13.69
C THR A 116 -8.86 -18.99 13.94
N SER A 117 -8.83 -18.10 12.96
CA SER A 117 -9.62 -16.88 12.93
C SER A 117 -10.17 -16.62 11.54
N PRO A 118 -11.23 -15.81 11.40
CA PRO A 118 -11.65 -15.31 10.09
C PRO A 118 -10.52 -14.51 9.44
N ILE A 119 -10.36 -14.62 8.12
CA ILE A 119 -9.52 -13.68 7.37
C ILE A 119 -10.17 -12.28 7.42
N PRO A 120 -9.39 -11.18 7.40
CA PRO A 120 -9.93 -9.84 7.38
C PRO A 120 -10.94 -9.64 6.24
N GLY A 121 -12.12 -9.09 6.56
CA GLY A 121 -13.18 -8.85 5.57
C GLY A 121 -13.91 -10.08 5.03
N GLY A 122 -13.56 -11.30 5.47
CA GLY A 122 -14.13 -12.55 4.98
C GLY A 122 -14.71 -13.45 6.06
N SER A 123 -15.37 -14.52 5.63
CA SER A 123 -15.91 -15.58 6.52
C SER A 123 -15.01 -16.83 6.55
N GLN A 124 -14.08 -16.96 5.61
CA GLN A 124 -13.13 -18.08 5.58
C GLN A 124 -12.24 -18.00 6.81
N ARG A 125 -12.00 -19.14 7.45
CA ARG A 125 -11.13 -19.24 8.62
C ARG A 125 -9.82 -19.89 8.22
N VAL A 126 -8.72 -19.37 8.78
CA VAL A 126 -7.39 -19.92 8.56
C VAL A 126 -6.70 -20.20 9.89
N ALA A 127 -5.88 -21.24 9.90
CA ALA A 127 -5.05 -21.58 11.06
C ALA A 127 -3.75 -20.78 11.01
N HIS A 128 -3.35 -20.22 12.15
CA HIS A 128 -2.14 -19.41 12.24
C HIS A 128 -1.54 -19.42 13.64
N ARG A 129 -0.27 -19.04 13.75
CA ARG A 129 0.35 -18.71 15.04
C ARG A 129 -0.21 -17.38 15.52
N TYR A 130 -0.48 -17.34 16.81
CA TYR A 130 -1.14 -16.22 17.47
C TYR A 130 -0.42 -15.83 18.75
N ARG A 131 -0.31 -14.54 18.99
CA ARG A 131 0.13 -13.97 20.27
C ARG A 131 -0.74 -12.79 20.69
N GLU A 132 -0.72 -12.51 21.99
CA GLU A 132 -1.15 -11.27 22.60
C GLU A 132 0.01 -10.65 23.39
N GLY A 133 -0.17 -9.42 23.84
CA GLY A 133 0.82 -8.73 24.65
C GLY A 133 1.99 -8.16 23.87
N ALA A 134 2.97 -7.66 24.61
CA ALA A 134 4.18 -7.06 24.08
C ALA A 134 5.30 -8.12 23.92
N LEU A 135 6.23 -7.84 23.02
CA LEU A 135 7.48 -8.59 22.88
C LEU A 135 8.55 -8.01 23.82
N GLN A 136 9.54 -8.82 24.14
CA GLN A 136 10.76 -8.45 24.84
C GLN A 136 11.95 -8.60 23.91
N ILE A 137 12.99 -7.83 24.16
CA ILE A 137 14.30 -7.95 23.50
C ILE A 137 15.41 -7.91 24.55
N PRO A 138 16.60 -8.48 24.28
CA PRO A 138 17.77 -8.28 25.12
C PRO A 138 18.03 -6.79 25.40
N ALA A 139 18.28 -6.42 26.64
CA ALA A 139 18.43 -5.01 27.06
C ALA A 139 19.55 -4.27 26.30
N GLU A 140 20.58 -4.99 25.85
CA GLU A 140 21.66 -4.40 25.03
C GLU A 140 21.22 -4.01 23.62
N LEU A 141 20.05 -4.49 23.16
CA LEU A 141 19.43 -4.15 21.86
C LEU A 141 18.38 -3.04 21.96
N ASP A 142 18.14 -2.51 23.16
CA ASP A 142 17.21 -1.41 23.39
C ASP A 142 17.61 -0.16 22.59
N GLY A 143 16.63 0.45 21.91
CA GLY A 143 16.84 1.59 21.02
C GLY A 143 17.59 1.26 19.72
N ILE A 144 18.03 0.01 19.52
CA ILE A 144 18.62 -0.48 18.25
C ILE A 144 17.60 -1.24 17.44
N VAL A 145 16.95 -2.25 18.04
CA VAL A 145 15.85 -2.99 17.42
C VAL A 145 14.57 -2.20 17.56
N VAL A 146 13.90 -1.93 16.44
CA VAL A 146 12.65 -1.15 16.39
C VAL A 146 11.43 -1.98 16.03
N ALA A 147 11.63 -3.16 15.40
CA ALA A 147 10.55 -4.12 15.18
C ALA A 147 11.07 -5.56 15.14
N VAL A 148 10.20 -6.48 15.58
CA VAL A 148 10.35 -7.94 15.46
C VAL A 148 9.06 -8.45 14.82
N LEU A 149 9.15 -8.98 13.59
CA LEU A 149 8.03 -9.35 12.74
C LEU A 149 8.04 -10.86 12.46
N GLY A 150 6.84 -11.47 12.30
CA GLY A 150 6.68 -12.85 11.88
C GLY A 150 6.45 -13.89 12.99
N LEU A 151 6.52 -13.52 14.28
CA LEU A 151 6.16 -14.44 15.38
C LEU A 151 4.68 -14.84 15.31
N ASP A 152 3.82 -13.86 15.13
CA ASP A 152 2.39 -14.03 14.83
C ASP A 152 2.21 -13.93 13.32
N ASN A 153 1.63 -14.95 12.70
CA ASN A 153 1.43 -14.99 11.26
C ASN A 153 -0.06 -14.96 10.87
N ARG A 154 -0.88 -14.26 11.68
CA ARG A 154 -2.28 -13.99 11.32
C ARG A 154 -2.34 -13.24 9.99
N PRO A 155 -3.38 -13.47 9.18
CA PRO A 155 -3.65 -12.62 8.02
C PRO A 155 -3.78 -11.16 8.46
N GLN A 156 -2.94 -10.29 7.88
CA GLN A 156 -2.82 -8.90 8.30
C GLN A 156 -3.74 -7.98 7.51
N SER A 157 -4.00 -8.33 6.24
CA SER A 157 -4.69 -7.46 5.29
C SER A 157 -5.78 -8.20 4.53
N ARG A 158 -6.65 -7.46 3.88
CA ARG A 158 -7.60 -7.94 2.89
C ARG A 158 -7.34 -7.27 1.55
N SER A 159 -7.72 -7.96 0.48
CA SER A 159 -7.84 -7.40 -0.86
C SER A 159 -8.98 -6.37 -0.90
N MET A 160 -8.77 -5.28 -1.63
CA MET A 160 -9.76 -4.23 -1.87
C MET A 160 -10.41 -4.37 -3.26
N ALA A 161 -10.42 -5.58 -3.85
CA ALA A 161 -11.16 -5.88 -5.06
C ALA A 161 -12.62 -6.19 -4.76
N ARG A 162 -13.53 -5.65 -5.57
CA ARG A 162 -14.96 -5.88 -5.49
C ARG A 162 -15.50 -6.33 -6.84
N ARG A 163 -16.07 -7.52 -6.90
CA ARG A 163 -16.75 -8.02 -8.11
C ARG A 163 -18.12 -7.36 -8.26
N ALA A 164 -18.45 -6.98 -9.48
CA ALA A 164 -19.80 -6.50 -9.80
C ALA A 164 -20.84 -7.60 -9.53
N ASP A 165 -22.02 -7.19 -9.05
CA ASP A 165 -23.17 -8.10 -9.04
C ASP A 165 -23.63 -8.34 -10.48
N PRO A 166 -23.66 -9.60 -10.96
CA PRO A 166 -24.13 -9.91 -12.32
C PRO A 166 -25.55 -9.40 -12.63
N ALA A 167 -26.37 -9.19 -11.60
CA ALA A 167 -27.72 -8.66 -11.73
C ALA A 167 -27.77 -7.11 -11.83
N ALA A 168 -26.70 -6.43 -11.42
CA ALA A 168 -26.58 -4.97 -11.43
C ALA A 168 -25.77 -4.47 -12.65
N ALA A 169 -25.65 -5.27 -13.74
CA ALA A 169 -24.85 -4.95 -14.91
C ALA A 169 -25.05 -3.51 -15.39
N GLY A 170 -24.19 -2.62 -14.90
CA GLY A 170 -24.09 -1.22 -15.27
C GLY A 170 -23.19 -1.03 -16.50
N THR A 171 -22.71 0.18 -16.69
CA THR A 171 -21.67 0.48 -17.66
C THR A 171 -20.33 -0.02 -17.10
N SER A 172 -19.56 -0.77 -17.87
CA SER A 172 -18.21 -1.19 -17.50
C SER A 172 -17.21 -0.74 -18.56
N TYR A 173 -15.97 -0.53 -18.15
CA TYR A 173 -14.93 0.02 -19.01
C TYR A 173 -13.74 -0.93 -19.10
N THR A 174 -13.03 -0.92 -20.23
CA THR A 174 -11.66 -1.41 -20.24
C THR A 174 -10.74 -0.39 -19.58
N PRO A 175 -9.62 -0.79 -18.95
CA PRO A 175 -8.70 0.17 -18.35
C PRO A 175 -8.18 1.24 -19.33
N PRO A 176 -7.88 0.94 -20.62
CA PRO A 176 -7.55 1.98 -21.59
C PRO A 176 -8.68 2.99 -21.86
N GLN A 177 -9.95 2.59 -21.75
CA GLN A 177 -11.07 3.53 -21.84
C GLN A 177 -11.08 4.49 -20.66
N VAL A 178 -10.87 4.01 -19.43
CA VAL A 178 -10.77 4.86 -18.24
C VAL A 178 -9.59 5.83 -18.37
N ALA A 179 -8.41 5.34 -18.81
CA ALA A 179 -7.25 6.20 -19.08
C ALA A 179 -7.55 7.29 -20.14
N GLY A 180 -8.33 6.95 -21.15
CA GLY A 180 -8.80 7.91 -22.16
C GLY A 180 -9.77 8.96 -21.59
N ILE A 181 -10.73 8.53 -20.76
CA ILE A 181 -11.69 9.41 -20.07
C ILE A 181 -10.95 10.40 -19.15
N TYR A 182 -9.98 9.92 -18.38
CA TYR A 182 -9.13 10.72 -17.50
C TYR A 182 -7.97 11.43 -18.22
N GLN A 183 -8.00 11.47 -19.55
CA GLN A 183 -7.07 12.22 -20.40
C GLN A 183 -5.60 11.92 -20.09
N PHE A 184 -5.24 10.65 -19.89
CA PHE A 184 -3.85 10.28 -19.63
C PHE A 184 -2.94 10.78 -20.77
N PRO A 185 -1.70 11.24 -20.46
CA PRO A 185 -0.89 11.99 -21.40
C PRO A 185 -0.64 11.24 -22.71
N ALA A 186 -1.04 11.82 -23.83
CA ALA A 186 -0.79 11.24 -25.14
C ALA A 186 0.72 11.19 -25.44
N GLY A 187 1.18 10.12 -26.11
CA GLY A 187 2.59 9.94 -26.45
C GLY A 187 3.45 9.39 -25.31
N THR A 188 2.86 9.07 -24.16
CA THR A 188 3.49 8.30 -23.09
C THR A 188 2.78 6.96 -22.92
N ASP A 189 3.54 5.92 -22.60
CA ASP A 189 3.05 4.54 -22.39
C ASP A 189 3.76 3.83 -21.24
N GLY A 190 4.58 4.57 -20.47
CA GLY A 190 5.41 4.03 -19.40
C GLY A 190 6.76 3.45 -19.87
N THR A 191 7.12 3.58 -21.15
CA THR A 191 8.39 3.10 -21.66
C THR A 191 9.57 3.61 -20.83
N GLY A 192 10.47 2.70 -20.44
CA GLY A 192 11.63 2.98 -19.61
C GLY A 192 11.35 3.08 -18.11
N GLN A 193 10.10 2.89 -17.69
CA GLN A 193 9.70 2.85 -16.29
C GLN A 193 9.45 1.41 -15.81
N ALA A 194 9.47 1.20 -14.50
CA ALA A 194 9.01 -0.01 -13.86
C ALA A 194 7.93 0.31 -12.82
N ILE A 195 7.00 -0.61 -12.62
CA ILE A 195 5.94 -0.56 -11.60
C ILE A 195 6.07 -1.83 -10.76
N GLY A 196 6.18 -1.67 -9.43
CA GLY A 196 6.05 -2.78 -8.49
C GLY A 196 4.58 -2.99 -8.14
N ILE A 197 4.14 -4.23 -8.01
CA ILE A 197 2.80 -4.60 -7.57
C ILE A 197 2.96 -5.53 -6.37
N ILE A 198 2.26 -5.26 -5.27
CA ILE A 198 2.36 -6.04 -4.03
C ILE A 198 1.17 -6.97 -3.91
N GLU A 199 1.44 -8.28 -3.82
CA GLU A 199 0.43 -9.32 -3.73
C GLU A 199 0.63 -10.21 -2.51
N LEU A 200 -0.43 -10.40 -1.73
CA LEU A 200 -0.39 -11.18 -0.49
C LEU A 200 -1.13 -12.52 -0.61
N GLY A 201 -1.18 -13.06 -1.82
CA GLY A 201 -1.77 -14.34 -2.16
C GLY A 201 -2.13 -14.41 -3.64
N GLY A 202 -2.65 -15.55 -4.08
CA GLY A 202 -3.06 -15.78 -5.46
C GLY A 202 -1.93 -15.84 -6.47
N GLY A 203 -2.29 -15.65 -7.73
CA GLY A 203 -1.33 -15.68 -8.82
C GLY A 203 -1.96 -15.36 -10.17
N TYR A 204 -1.16 -15.46 -11.22
CA TYR A 204 -1.57 -15.27 -12.61
C TYR A 204 -0.96 -16.35 -13.51
N SER A 205 -1.62 -16.62 -14.63
CA SER A 205 -1.08 -17.45 -15.72
C SER A 205 -0.72 -16.60 -16.93
N ASP A 206 0.37 -16.95 -17.61
CA ASP A 206 0.74 -16.30 -18.88
C ASP A 206 -0.37 -16.40 -19.93
N THR A 207 -1.17 -17.49 -19.90
CA THR A 207 -2.29 -17.69 -20.83
C THR A 207 -3.40 -16.65 -20.62
N ASP A 208 -3.71 -16.29 -19.38
CA ASP A 208 -4.71 -15.26 -19.09
C ASP A 208 -4.21 -13.89 -19.54
N LEU A 209 -2.96 -13.56 -19.26
CA LEU A 209 -2.34 -12.30 -19.72
C LEU A 209 -2.32 -12.22 -21.25
N ASP A 210 -1.86 -13.29 -21.95
CA ASP A 210 -1.87 -13.35 -23.40
C ASP A 210 -3.28 -13.14 -23.97
N THR A 211 -4.28 -13.78 -23.37
CA THR A 211 -5.67 -13.69 -23.81
C THR A 211 -6.24 -12.30 -23.59
N TYR A 212 -6.02 -11.73 -22.41
CA TYR A 212 -6.53 -10.41 -22.04
C TYR A 212 -5.93 -9.29 -22.90
N PHE A 213 -4.61 -9.17 -22.93
CA PHE A 213 -3.95 -8.09 -23.67
C PHE A 213 -4.17 -8.19 -25.18
N SER A 214 -4.13 -9.42 -25.76
CA SER A 214 -4.46 -9.60 -27.18
C SER A 214 -5.92 -9.27 -27.49
N GLY A 215 -6.84 -9.55 -26.56
CA GLY A 215 -8.25 -9.15 -26.66
C GLY A 215 -8.46 -7.64 -26.73
N LEU A 216 -7.58 -6.86 -26.09
CA LEU A 216 -7.54 -5.40 -26.17
C LEU A 216 -6.75 -4.87 -27.39
N GLY A 217 -6.11 -5.75 -28.18
CA GLY A 217 -5.23 -5.36 -29.27
C GLY A 217 -3.89 -4.81 -28.80
N LEU A 218 -3.49 -5.10 -27.57
CA LEU A 218 -2.22 -4.71 -26.95
C LEU A 218 -1.21 -5.87 -26.99
N SER A 219 0.08 -5.52 -27.00
CA SER A 219 1.11 -6.50 -26.68
C SER A 219 1.11 -6.77 -25.17
N VAL A 220 1.40 -8.01 -24.79
CA VAL A 220 1.58 -8.35 -23.37
C VAL A 220 2.75 -7.54 -22.81
N PRO A 221 2.57 -6.77 -21.70
CA PRO A 221 3.67 -6.07 -21.07
C PRO A 221 4.68 -7.05 -20.47
N SER A 222 5.87 -6.57 -20.15
CA SER A 222 6.84 -7.38 -19.40
C SER A 222 6.33 -7.56 -17.95
N VAL A 223 5.89 -8.75 -17.58
CA VAL A 223 5.46 -9.11 -16.23
C VAL A 223 6.45 -10.11 -15.64
N THR A 224 6.94 -9.85 -14.43
CA THR A 224 7.87 -10.73 -13.71
C THR A 224 7.38 -10.97 -12.30
N ALA A 225 7.29 -12.23 -11.89
CA ALA A 225 6.97 -12.61 -10.52
C ALA A 225 8.24 -12.65 -9.65
N GLN A 226 8.19 -12.01 -8.49
CA GLN A 226 9.23 -12.02 -7.46
C GLN A 226 8.66 -12.55 -6.15
N GLY A 227 9.19 -13.67 -5.66
CA GLY A 227 8.81 -14.22 -4.35
C GLY A 227 9.54 -13.52 -3.20
N VAL A 228 8.83 -13.31 -2.09
CA VAL A 228 9.32 -12.76 -0.82
C VAL A 228 8.87 -13.70 0.29
N ASP A 229 9.73 -13.95 1.27
CA ASP A 229 9.47 -14.82 2.45
C ASP A 229 8.89 -16.19 2.07
N GLY A 230 9.40 -16.78 0.98
CA GLY A 230 9.02 -18.10 0.51
C GLY A 230 7.71 -18.17 -0.27
N ALA A 231 6.98 -17.07 -0.45
CA ALA A 231 5.83 -17.02 -1.33
C ALA A 231 6.24 -16.95 -2.82
N SER A 232 5.31 -17.21 -3.71
CA SER A 232 5.53 -17.21 -5.16
C SER A 232 4.21 -17.04 -5.90
N ASN A 233 4.27 -16.81 -7.20
CA ASN A 233 3.10 -16.82 -8.08
C ASN A 233 2.46 -18.21 -8.07
N VAL A 234 1.30 -18.36 -7.43
CA VAL A 234 0.56 -19.62 -7.29
C VAL A 234 -0.92 -19.35 -7.54
N PRO A 235 -1.37 -19.41 -8.82
CA PRO A 235 -2.80 -19.27 -9.12
C PRO A 235 -3.61 -20.33 -8.39
N ASP A 236 -4.63 -19.92 -7.64
CA ASP A 236 -5.47 -20.82 -6.84
C ASP A 236 -6.71 -21.31 -7.57
N GLN A 237 -7.06 -20.70 -8.72
CA GLN A 237 -8.21 -21.01 -9.55
C GLN A 237 -9.54 -21.00 -8.78
N ALA A 238 -9.56 -20.29 -7.65
CA ALA A 238 -10.75 -20.17 -6.81
C ALA A 238 -11.65 -19.02 -7.31
N PRO A 239 -12.96 -19.23 -7.53
CA PRO A 239 -13.85 -18.20 -8.10
C PRO A 239 -13.87 -16.86 -7.35
N ASN A 240 -13.53 -16.87 -6.07
CA ASN A 240 -13.44 -15.68 -5.21
C ASN A 240 -12.09 -15.63 -4.47
N GLY A 241 -11.06 -16.24 -5.05
CA GLY A 241 -9.70 -16.25 -4.52
C GLY A 241 -8.96 -14.96 -4.80
N ALA A 242 -7.70 -14.93 -4.37
CA ALA A 242 -6.83 -13.77 -4.53
C ALA A 242 -6.37 -13.55 -5.99
N ASP A 243 -6.53 -14.53 -6.90
CA ASP A 243 -6.21 -14.39 -8.33
C ASP A 243 -6.94 -13.20 -8.97
N GLY A 244 -8.16 -12.90 -8.49
CA GLY A 244 -8.93 -11.74 -8.94
C GLY A 244 -8.25 -10.41 -8.65
N GLU A 245 -7.56 -10.29 -7.51
CA GLU A 245 -6.78 -9.10 -7.16
C GLU A 245 -5.54 -9.00 -8.04
N VAL A 246 -4.77 -10.09 -8.11
CA VAL A 246 -3.52 -10.16 -8.90
C VAL A 246 -3.74 -9.79 -10.36
N LEU A 247 -4.78 -10.37 -10.99
CA LEU A 247 -5.10 -10.12 -12.40
C LEU A 247 -5.67 -8.71 -12.61
N LEU A 248 -6.50 -8.19 -11.68
CA LEU A 248 -6.96 -6.80 -11.73
C LEU A 248 -5.77 -5.83 -11.77
N ASP A 249 -4.83 -5.97 -10.84
CA ASP A 249 -3.69 -5.07 -10.71
C ASP A 249 -2.78 -5.11 -11.95
N ILE A 250 -2.44 -6.31 -12.43
CA ILE A 250 -1.61 -6.49 -13.63
C ILE A 250 -2.32 -5.95 -14.87
N GLU A 251 -3.60 -6.27 -15.04
CA GLU A 251 -4.37 -5.92 -16.24
C GLU A 251 -4.66 -4.42 -16.29
N VAL A 252 -4.95 -3.78 -15.16
CA VAL A 252 -5.11 -2.33 -15.10
C VAL A 252 -3.78 -1.64 -15.36
N ALA A 253 -2.74 -1.92 -14.57
CA ALA A 253 -1.45 -1.26 -14.74
C ALA A 253 -0.85 -1.50 -16.13
N GLY A 254 -0.87 -2.75 -16.59
CA GLY A 254 -0.26 -3.17 -17.85
C GLY A 254 -0.96 -2.63 -19.10
N SER A 255 -2.30 -2.51 -19.08
CA SER A 255 -3.01 -1.97 -20.24
C SER A 255 -2.99 -0.44 -20.32
N VAL A 256 -2.79 0.22 -19.18
CA VAL A 256 -2.70 1.69 -19.10
C VAL A 256 -1.27 2.19 -19.35
N ALA A 257 -0.26 1.44 -18.89
CA ALA A 257 1.15 1.73 -19.13
C ALA A 257 1.87 0.54 -19.80
N PRO A 258 1.49 0.19 -21.07
CA PRO A 258 1.95 -1.05 -21.71
C PRO A 258 3.46 -1.09 -22.01
N GLY A 259 4.15 0.02 -21.97
CA GLY A 259 5.60 0.11 -22.11
C GLY A 259 6.37 -0.03 -20.80
N ALA A 260 5.70 -0.04 -19.65
CA ALA A 260 6.34 -0.24 -18.36
C ALA A 260 6.65 -1.72 -18.09
N ALA A 261 7.72 -1.98 -17.33
CA ALA A 261 7.98 -3.30 -16.78
C ALA A 261 7.20 -3.49 -15.46
N LEU A 262 6.41 -4.55 -15.34
CA LEU A 262 5.68 -4.88 -14.13
C LEU A 262 6.44 -5.95 -13.33
N VAL A 263 6.69 -5.70 -12.05
CA VAL A 263 7.27 -6.67 -11.12
C VAL A 263 6.28 -6.94 -10.01
N VAL A 264 5.74 -8.16 -9.96
CA VAL A 264 4.72 -8.58 -8.99
C VAL A 264 5.42 -9.27 -7.82
N TYR A 265 5.36 -8.67 -6.65
CA TYR A 265 5.98 -9.15 -5.42
C TYR A 265 4.97 -9.97 -4.61
N PHE A 266 5.14 -11.29 -4.62
CA PHE A 266 4.30 -12.21 -3.85
C PHE A 266 4.89 -12.43 -2.47
N ALA A 267 4.09 -12.18 -1.42
CA ALA A 267 4.48 -12.41 -0.03
C ALA A 267 3.36 -13.09 0.76
N PRO A 268 3.66 -13.73 1.90
CA PRO A 268 2.62 -14.21 2.82
C PRO A 268 1.80 -13.02 3.35
N ASN A 269 0.49 -13.20 3.50
CA ASN A 269 -0.39 -12.18 4.10
C ASN A 269 -0.18 -12.10 5.63
N THR A 270 0.97 -11.60 6.04
CA THR A 270 1.36 -11.35 7.43
C THR A 270 1.96 -9.96 7.55
N ASP A 271 2.12 -9.43 8.77
CA ASP A 271 2.81 -8.16 8.96
C ASP A 271 4.26 -8.21 8.42
N GLN A 272 4.98 -9.33 8.64
CA GLN A 272 6.32 -9.56 8.09
C GLN A 272 6.30 -9.53 6.56
N GLY A 273 5.52 -10.44 5.94
CA GLY A 273 5.52 -10.59 4.49
C GLY A 273 5.13 -9.32 3.75
N PHE A 274 4.13 -8.61 4.24
CA PHE A 274 3.72 -7.34 3.64
C PHE A 274 4.83 -6.29 3.69
N ILE A 275 5.43 -6.08 4.87
CA ILE A 275 6.49 -5.09 5.06
C ILE A 275 7.74 -5.47 4.25
N ASP A 276 8.09 -6.76 4.19
CA ASP A 276 9.23 -7.23 3.44
C ASP A 276 9.02 -7.12 1.93
N ALA A 277 7.79 -7.35 1.42
CA ALA A 277 7.45 -7.14 0.00
C ALA A 277 7.56 -5.67 -0.41
N VAL A 278 6.96 -4.75 0.36
CA VAL A 278 7.07 -3.31 0.07
C VAL A 278 8.53 -2.86 0.09
N THR A 279 9.30 -3.33 1.07
CA THR A 279 10.74 -3.03 1.16
C THR A 279 11.50 -3.57 -0.05
N ALA A 280 11.25 -4.81 -0.45
CA ALA A 280 11.89 -5.40 -1.63
C ALA A 280 11.57 -4.59 -2.90
N ALA A 281 10.31 -4.14 -3.05
CA ALA A 281 9.86 -3.37 -4.20
C ALA A 281 10.52 -1.98 -4.27
N VAL A 282 10.53 -1.21 -3.17
CA VAL A 282 11.11 0.15 -3.18
C VAL A 282 12.63 0.13 -3.29
N HIS A 283 13.28 -0.93 -2.79
CA HIS A 283 14.73 -1.13 -2.91
C HIS A 283 15.13 -1.89 -4.18
N ALA A 284 14.22 -2.18 -5.12
CA ALA A 284 14.52 -2.93 -6.34
C ALA A 284 15.46 -2.19 -7.31
N THR A 285 16.14 -2.95 -8.17
CA THR A 285 16.98 -2.44 -9.26
C THR A 285 16.53 -3.05 -10.58
N PRO A 286 16.08 -2.25 -11.56
CA PRO A 286 15.97 -0.79 -11.52
C PRO A 286 14.98 -0.28 -10.49
N THR A 287 15.15 0.95 -10.03
CA THR A 287 14.19 1.58 -9.09
C THR A 287 12.86 1.82 -9.82
N PRO A 288 11.72 1.34 -9.31
CA PRO A 288 10.42 1.58 -9.95
C PRO A 288 10.02 3.05 -9.86
N ALA A 289 9.23 3.52 -10.82
CA ALA A 289 8.61 4.85 -10.76
C ALA A 289 7.48 4.88 -9.72
N ALA A 290 6.76 3.77 -9.61
CA ALA A 290 5.67 3.60 -8.66
C ALA A 290 5.61 2.16 -8.11
N VAL A 291 4.99 2.01 -6.94
CA VAL A 291 4.55 0.74 -6.36
C VAL A 291 3.06 0.82 -6.14
N SER A 292 2.30 -0.21 -6.56
CA SER A 292 0.87 -0.37 -6.32
C SER A 292 0.64 -1.31 -5.16
N ILE A 293 -0.26 -0.93 -4.26
CA ILE A 293 -0.70 -1.73 -3.11
C ILE A 293 -2.22 -1.71 -3.05
N SER A 294 -2.82 -2.87 -3.32
CA SER A 294 -4.27 -3.10 -3.32
C SER A 294 -4.74 -3.86 -2.09
N TRP A 295 -3.90 -3.95 -1.07
CA TRP A 295 -4.15 -4.64 0.19
C TRP A 295 -4.03 -3.69 1.36
N GLY A 296 -4.93 -3.84 2.33
CA GLY A 296 -4.90 -3.02 3.54
C GLY A 296 -5.83 -3.52 4.62
N GLN A 297 -5.86 -2.80 5.72
CA GLN A 297 -6.74 -3.01 6.86
C GLN A 297 -6.73 -1.75 7.72
N SER A 298 -7.82 -1.52 8.47
CA SER A 298 -7.89 -0.41 9.44
C SER A 298 -6.59 -0.24 10.23
N GLU A 299 -6.08 0.98 10.34
CA GLU A 299 -4.82 1.28 11.03
C GLU A 299 -4.79 0.79 12.48
N ASP A 300 -5.96 0.68 13.14
CA ASP A 300 -6.11 0.12 14.49
C ASP A 300 -5.76 -1.37 14.59
N SER A 301 -5.79 -2.10 13.48
CA SER A 301 -5.51 -3.54 13.42
C SER A 301 -4.01 -3.84 13.36
N TRP A 302 -3.17 -2.82 13.24
CA TRP A 302 -1.74 -2.94 13.17
C TRP A 302 -1.07 -2.62 14.50
N THR A 303 0.04 -3.30 14.81
CA THR A 303 0.89 -2.86 15.92
C THR A 303 1.64 -1.58 15.54
N ALA A 304 1.96 -0.73 16.50
CA ALA A 304 2.70 0.49 16.20
C ALA A 304 4.09 0.21 15.58
N GLN A 305 4.78 -0.88 15.99
CA GLN A 305 6.04 -1.29 15.36
C GLN A 305 5.86 -1.66 13.88
N SER A 306 4.76 -2.36 13.52
CA SER A 306 4.49 -2.77 12.14
C SER A 306 4.10 -1.57 11.29
N ARG A 307 3.25 -0.66 11.80
CA ARG A 307 2.93 0.60 11.13
C ARG A 307 4.20 1.43 10.86
N SER A 308 5.02 1.64 11.90
CA SER A 308 6.26 2.40 11.76
C SER A 308 7.26 1.76 10.79
N ALA A 309 7.35 0.43 10.77
CA ALA A 309 8.27 -0.28 9.87
C ALA A 309 7.83 -0.18 8.40
N LEU A 310 6.51 -0.28 8.13
CA LEU A 310 5.97 -0.12 6.78
C LEU A 310 6.03 1.33 6.29
N ASP A 311 5.66 2.29 7.15
CA ASP A 311 5.80 3.72 6.86
C ASP A 311 7.26 4.09 6.55
N ALA A 312 8.21 3.55 7.32
CA ALA A 312 9.63 3.76 7.07
C ALA A 312 10.11 3.12 5.74
N ALA A 313 9.49 2.03 5.28
CA ALA A 313 9.76 1.48 3.95
C ALA A 313 9.20 2.39 2.85
N CYS A 314 8.00 2.96 3.03
CA CYS A 314 7.45 3.97 2.12
C CYS A 314 8.34 5.22 2.07
N ALA A 315 8.85 5.70 3.21
CA ALA A 315 9.79 6.83 3.28
C ALA A 315 11.12 6.55 2.54
N ASP A 316 11.63 5.31 2.61
CA ASP A 316 12.78 4.89 1.77
C ASP A 316 12.42 4.98 0.28
N GLY A 317 11.21 4.54 -0.09
CA GLY A 317 10.67 4.68 -1.44
C GLY A 317 10.66 6.13 -1.90
N VAL A 318 10.08 7.03 -1.10
CA VAL A 318 10.05 8.48 -1.36
C VAL A 318 11.46 9.01 -1.58
N ALA A 319 12.40 8.73 -0.69
CA ALA A 319 13.78 9.17 -0.81
C ALA A 319 14.48 8.61 -2.07
N LEU A 320 14.12 7.42 -2.53
CA LEU A 320 14.59 6.82 -3.77
C LEU A 320 13.79 7.29 -5.00
N GLY A 321 12.69 8.03 -4.80
CA GLY A 321 11.79 8.57 -5.81
C GLY A 321 10.76 7.62 -6.35
N VAL A 322 10.39 6.68 -5.55
CA VAL A 322 9.26 5.77 -5.80
C VAL A 322 8.00 6.38 -5.20
N THR A 323 6.95 6.52 -6.00
CA THR A 323 5.62 6.86 -5.49
C THR A 323 4.90 5.58 -5.09
N VAL A 324 4.50 5.45 -3.84
CA VAL A 324 3.75 4.28 -3.34
C VAL A 324 2.25 4.61 -3.41
N CYS A 325 1.52 4.02 -4.35
CA CYS A 325 0.08 4.19 -4.55
C CYS A 325 -0.66 3.11 -3.76
N VAL A 326 -1.60 3.48 -2.91
CA VAL A 326 -2.27 2.57 -1.98
C VAL A 326 -3.78 2.75 -2.05
N ALA A 327 -4.52 1.66 -2.21
CA ALA A 327 -5.98 1.64 -2.12
C ALA A 327 -6.45 2.14 -0.75
N ALA A 328 -7.41 3.09 -0.73
CA ALA A 328 -7.86 3.74 0.50
C ALA A 328 -8.89 2.93 1.30
N GLY A 329 -9.23 1.73 0.84
CA GLY A 329 -10.21 0.85 1.48
C GLY A 329 -11.58 0.84 0.82
N ASP A 330 -12.36 -0.20 1.10
CA ASP A 330 -13.67 -0.48 0.49
C ASP A 330 -14.80 -0.59 1.52
N GLY A 331 -14.51 -0.26 2.76
CA GLY A 331 -15.46 -0.35 3.88
C GLY A 331 -16.13 0.97 4.27
N GLY A 332 -16.05 1.99 3.40
CA GLY A 332 -16.49 3.34 3.71
C GLY A 332 -15.67 3.96 4.84
N SER A 333 -16.20 5.02 5.45
CA SER A 333 -15.53 5.71 6.57
C SER A 333 -15.34 4.86 7.83
N SER A 334 -15.91 3.67 7.92
CA SER A 334 -15.69 2.73 9.03
C SER A 334 -14.55 1.75 8.78
N ASP A 335 -14.07 1.67 7.57
CA ASP A 335 -13.14 0.65 7.07
C ASP A 335 -13.52 -0.80 7.45
N GLY A 336 -14.83 -1.05 7.57
CA GLY A 336 -15.37 -2.35 7.98
C GLY A 336 -15.24 -2.65 9.47
N VAL A 337 -14.75 -1.73 10.30
CA VAL A 337 -14.73 -1.85 11.74
C VAL A 337 -16.14 -1.67 12.29
N THR A 338 -16.52 -2.52 13.24
CA THR A 338 -17.86 -2.42 13.87
C THR A 338 -17.87 -1.29 14.89
N GLY A 339 -18.83 -0.38 14.77
CA GLY A 339 -18.97 0.77 15.66
C GLY A 339 -19.53 1.99 14.94
N SER A 340 -19.47 3.16 15.58
CA SER A 340 -19.93 4.43 15.01
C SER A 340 -18.78 5.41 14.73
N GLN A 341 -17.55 5.03 15.04
CA GLN A 341 -16.39 5.88 14.80
C GLN A 341 -15.85 5.65 13.39
N PRO A 342 -15.35 6.70 12.74
CA PRO A 342 -14.61 6.53 11.49
C PRO A 342 -13.25 5.91 11.75
N HIS A 343 -12.78 5.14 10.78
CA HIS A 343 -11.47 4.49 10.75
C HIS A 343 -10.90 4.63 9.34
N VAL A 344 -9.60 4.78 9.23
CA VAL A 344 -8.91 4.84 7.93
C VAL A 344 -8.07 3.58 7.71
N ASP A 345 -7.93 3.21 6.45
CA ASP A 345 -7.11 2.08 6.04
C ASP A 345 -5.62 2.39 6.13
N PHE A 346 -4.82 1.39 6.48
CA PHE A 346 -3.36 1.41 6.42
C PHE A 346 -2.90 0.26 5.50
N PRO A 347 -1.97 0.53 4.55
CA PRO A 347 -0.99 1.63 4.54
C PRO A 347 -1.43 2.94 3.85
N ALA A 348 -2.68 3.12 3.44
CA ALA A 348 -3.15 4.36 2.82
C ALA A 348 -3.02 5.60 3.74
N SER A 349 -3.14 5.42 5.06
CA SER A 349 -2.97 6.51 6.03
C SER A 349 -1.52 6.93 6.26
N SER A 350 -0.52 6.20 5.73
CA SER A 350 0.88 6.63 5.78
C SER A 350 1.08 7.98 5.08
N PRO A 351 1.77 8.95 5.70
CA PRO A 351 2.10 10.22 5.06
C PRO A 351 3.11 10.09 3.90
N ASN A 352 3.73 8.91 3.76
CA ASN A 352 4.68 8.59 2.69
C ASN A 352 4.05 7.77 1.55
N ALA A 353 2.71 7.60 1.54
CA ALA A 353 1.95 6.89 0.52
C ALA A 353 0.91 7.80 -0.14
N LEU A 354 0.69 7.64 -1.44
CA LEU A 354 -0.39 8.26 -2.20
C LEU A 354 -1.66 7.43 -2.01
N ALA A 355 -2.58 7.91 -1.20
CA ALA A 355 -3.84 7.24 -0.90
C ALA A 355 -4.85 7.43 -2.04
N CYS A 356 -5.35 6.32 -2.60
CA CYS A 356 -6.22 6.27 -3.77
C CYS A 356 -7.64 5.89 -3.36
N GLY A 357 -8.55 6.85 -3.36
CA GLY A 357 -9.98 6.69 -3.09
C GLY A 357 -10.80 6.33 -4.32
N GLY A 358 -12.08 6.06 -4.13
CA GLY A 358 -12.96 5.52 -5.16
C GLY A 358 -14.14 6.41 -5.54
N THR A 359 -14.40 6.48 -6.86
CA THR A 359 -15.57 7.15 -7.43
C THR A 359 -16.46 6.16 -8.19
N SER A 360 -17.69 6.57 -8.48
CA SER A 360 -18.60 5.95 -9.43
C SER A 360 -18.66 6.83 -10.68
N LEU A 361 -18.13 6.31 -11.79
CA LEU A 361 -17.93 7.04 -13.04
C LEU A 361 -19.02 6.68 -14.07
N GLN A 362 -19.66 7.66 -14.67
CA GLN A 362 -20.53 7.53 -15.83
C GLN A 362 -19.98 8.41 -16.96
N ALA A 363 -19.49 7.80 -18.01
CA ALA A 363 -18.87 8.50 -19.13
C ALA A 363 -19.15 7.81 -20.46
N GLU A 364 -19.02 8.56 -21.56
CA GLU A 364 -19.03 8.01 -22.91
C GLU A 364 -17.59 7.68 -23.34
N PRO A 365 -17.22 6.38 -23.43
CA PRO A 365 -15.81 5.99 -23.68
C PRO A 365 -15.24 6.51 -25.00
N ALA A 366 -16.10 6.64 -26.03
CA ALA A 366 -15.65 7.07 -27.35
C ALA A 366 -15.26 8.56 -27.41
N THR A 367 -15.82 9.37 -26.53
CA THR A 367 -15.60 10.84 -26.51
C THR A 367 -14.84 11.33 -25.28
N GLY A 368 -14.74 10.49 -24.26
CA GLY A 368 -14.18 10.87 -22.94
C GLY A 368 -15.09 11.82 -22.13
N VAL A 369 -16.33 12.05 -22.58
CA VAL A 369 -17.24 12.97 -21.89
C VAL A 369 -17.80 12.31 -20.63
N ILE A 370 -17.47 12.85 -19.48
CA ILE A 370 -18.02 12.43 -18.19
C ILE A 370 -19.40 13.09 -18.04
N SER A 371 -20.43 12.27 -17.86
CA SER A 371 -21.80 12.73 -17.59
C SER A 371 -22.09 12.85 -16.09
N SER A 372 -21.42 12.05 -15.28
CA SER A 372 -21.48 12.07 -13.82
C SER A 372 -20.29 11.36 -13.22
N GLU A 373 -19.69 11.92 -12.18
CA GLU A 373 -18.73 11.24 -11.33
C GLU A 373 -19.01 11.65 -9.87
N THR A 374 -19.21 10.67 -9.01
CA THR A 374 -19.57 10.88 -7.60
C THR A 374 -18.75 9.96 -6.70
N VAL A 375 -18.73 10.22 -5.41
CA VAL A 375 -18.14 9.29 -4.45
C VAL A 375 -18.78 7.91 -4.58
N TRP A 376 -17.96 6.85 -4.66
CA TRP A 376 -18.47 5.48 -4.66
C TRP A 376 -19.04 5.09 -3.30
N ASN A 377 -20.31 4.72 -3.27
CA ASN A 377 -20.99 4.17 -2.08
C ASN A 377 -22.22 3.37 -2.48
N ASP A 378 -22.09 2.05 -2.51
CA ASP A 378 -23.15 1.07 -2.76
C ASP A 378 -23.72 0.48 -1.46
N GLY A 379 -23.46 1.13 -0.34
CA GLY A 379 -23.87 0.68 0.99
C GLY A 379 -23.02 -0.48 1.51
N SER A 380 -23.44 -1.03 2.67
CA SER A 380 -22.64 -2.01 3.41
C SER A 380 -22.42 -3.34 2.69
N SER A 381 -23.24 -3.69 1.71
CA SER A 381 -23.10 -4.94 0.94
C SER A 381 -22.37 -4.74 -0.37
N GLY A 382 -22.45 -3.57 -0.99
CA GLY A 382 -21.81 -3.25 -2.26
C GLY A 382 -20.42 -2.64 -2.11
N GLY A 383 -20.11 -2.10 -0.95
CA GLY A 383 -18.87 -1.40 -0.66
C GLY A 383 -18.99 0.11 -0.78
N ALA A 384 -17.99 0.80 -0.32
CA ALA A 384 -17.86 2.26 -0.43
C ALA A 384 -16.39 2.64 -0.27
N THR A 385 -15.96 3.73 -0.91
CA THR A 385 -14.58 4.20 -0.77
C THR A 385 -14.21 4.45 0.70
N GLY A 386 -13.05 3.97 1.11
CA GLY A 386 -12.43 4.38 2.36
C GLY A 386 -12.09 5.87 2.37
N GLY A 387 -11.81 6.38 3.54
CA GLY A 387 -11.41 7.77 3.73
C GLY A 387 -11.84 8.30 5.08
N GLY A 388 -11.15 9.33 5.52
CA GLY A 388 -11.30 9.91 6.84
C GLY A 388 -10.05 10.65 7.29
N VAL A 389 -9.81 10.65 8.60
CA VAL A 389 -8.63 11.28 9.22
C VAL A 389 -7.98 10.29 10.15
N SER A 390 -6.66 10.11 10.02
CA SER A 390 -5.88 9.19 10.84
C SER A 390 -5.78 9.67 12.29
N ASP A 391 -5.96 8.76 13.23
CA ASP A 391 -5.65 8.98 14.65
C ASP A 391 -4.19 8.63 14.99
N GLU A 392 -3.47 7.97 14.07
CA GLU A 392 -2.10 7.45 14.27
C GLU A 392 -1.02 8.32 13.62
N PHE A 393 -1.32 8.98 12.51
CA PHE A 393 -0.39 9.83 11.77
C PHE A 393 -0.80 11.30 11.83
N ALA A 394 0.14 12.15 12.20
CA ALA A 394 -0.08 13.59 12.26
C ALA A 394 -0.37 14.18 10.88
N LEU A 395 -1.11 15.28 10.84
CA LEU A 395 -1.37 16.05 9.62
C LEU A 395 -0.05 16.52 8.99
N PRO A 396 0.29 16.08 7.76
CA PRO A 396 1.50 16.51 7.09
C PRO A 396 1.45 18.01 6.73
N THR A 397 2.61 18.67 6.71
CA THR A 397 2.70 20.08 6.35
C THR A 397 2.18 20.38 4.96
N TRP A 398 2.43 19.50 3.99
CA TRP A 398 1.96 19.63 2.62
C TRP A 398 0.42 19.52 2.48
N GLN A 399 -0.28 18.94 3.47
CA GLN A 399 -1.75 18.81 3.48
C GLN A 399 -2.44 19.89 4.35
N ALA A 400 -1.70 20.70 5.08
CA ALA A 400 -2.26 21.59 6.10
C ALA A 400 -3.19 22.69 5.54
N SER A 401 -3.07 23.06 4.26
CA SER A 401 -3.83 24.18 3.66
C SER A 401 -5.22 23.80 3.17
N VAL A 402 -5.52 22.50 2.98
CA VAL A 402 -6.74 22.06 2.28
C VAL A 402 -7.97 21.88 3.18
N GLY A 403 -7.81 22.07 4.50
CA GLY A 403 -8.94 22.06 5.43
C GLY A 403 -9.33 20.67 5.90
N VAL A 404 -8.35 19.78 6.10
CA VAL A 404 -8.58 18.45 6.71
C VAL A 404 -9.30 18.65 8.05
N PRO A 405 -10.45 17.99 8.31
CA PRO A 405 -11.15 18.11 9.58
C PRO A 405 -10.37 17.43 10.71
N ASP A 406 -10.67 17.77 11.95
CA ASP A 406 -10.14 17.03 13.09
C ASP A 406 -10.72 15.60 13.13
N THR A 407 -9.97 14.69 13.76
CA THR A 407 -10.43 13.32 14.06
C THR A 407 -11.64 13.34 14.99
N ALA A 408 -12.31 12.22 15.16
CA ALA A 408 -13.41 12.10 16.14
C ALA A 408 -12.96 12.38 17.57
N SER A 409 -11.67 12.22 17.89
CA SER A 409 -11.06 12.56 19.19
C SER A 409 -10.75 14.05 19.34
N GLY A 410 -10.87 14.85 18.28
CA GLY A 410 -10.56 16.28 18.25
C GLY A 410 -9.08 16.57 18.04
N SER A 411 -8.33 15.63 17.47
CA SER A 411 -6.92 15.78 17.12
C SER A 411 -6.78 16.05 15.62
N SER A 412 -5.73 16.75 15.21
CA SER A 412 -5.38 16.93 13.82
C SER A 412 -4.61 15.69 13.33
N GLY A 413 -5.00 15.14 12.20
CA GLY A 413 -4.41 13.92 11.62
C GLY A 413 -4.31 13.95 10.10
N ARG A 414 -3.60 12.96 9.53
CA ARG A 414 -3.47 12.73 8.09
C ARG A 414 -4.84 12.50 7.47
N GLY A 415 -5.24 13.33 6.52
CA GLY A 415 -6.49 13.18 5.76
C GLY A 415 -6.37 12.19 4.60
N VAL A 416 -7.28 11.24 4.48
CA VAL A 416 -7.33 10.16 3.48
C VAL A 416 -8.65 10.27 2.70
N PRO A 417 -8.67 10.09 1.36
CA PRO A 417 -7.55 9.84 0.46
C PRO A 417 -6.86 11.12 -0.03
N ASP A 418 -5.80 10.97 -0.86
CA ASP A 418 -5.18 12.09 -1.58
C ASP A 418 -5.89 12.36 -2.89
N VAL A 419 -6.18 11.30 -3.62
CA VAL A 419 -6.68 11.30 -4.99
C VAL A 419 -7.76 10.23 -5.14
N ALA A 420 -8.51 10.26 -6.23
CA ALA A 420 -9.52 9.23 -6.51
C ALA A 420 -9.48 8.76 -7.96
N GLY A 421 -10.31 7.78 -8.26
CA GLY A 421 -10.58 7.26 -9.59
C GLY A 421 -11.76 6.29 -9.57
N ASN A 422 -12.20 5.82 -10.73
CA ASN A 422 -13.31 4.88 -10.84
C ASN A 422 -13.05 3.61 -10.04
N ALA A 423 -13.91 3.31 -9.07
CA ALA A 423 -13.80 2.16 -8.16
C ALA A 423 -15.11 1.36 -8.05
N ASP A 424 -16.25 1.98 -8.35
CA ASP A 424 -17.55 1.33 -8.24
C ASP A 424 -17.59 0.09 -9.14
N PRO A 425 -17.81 -1.14 -8.61
CA PRO A 425 -17.92 -2.34 -9.44
C PRO A 425 -19.07 -2.26 -10.46
N ASN A 426 -20.12 -1.46 -10.21
CA ASN A 426 -21.20 -1.25 -11.17
C ASN A 426 -20.80 -0.39 -12.39
N THR A 427 -19.67 0.30 -12.30
CA THR A 427 -19.01 1.03 -13.40
C THR A 427 -17.57 0.55 -13.58
N GLY A 428 -17.27 -0.69 -13.15
CA GLY A 428 -15.95 -1.22 -12.94
C GLY A 428 -15.17 -1.58 -14.23
N TYR A 429 -14.08 -2.28 -14.01
CA TYR A 429 -13.11 -2.63 -15.04
C TYR A 429 -13.40 -4.03 -15.61
N GLN A 430 -13.39 -4.14 -16.94
CA GLN A 430 -13.46 -5.43 -17.64
C GLN A 430 -12.09 -6.11 -17.53
N VAL A 431 -12.05 -7.25 -16.88
CA VAL A 431 -10.83 -8.05 -16.62
C VAL A 431 -11.06 -9.53 -16.96
N LEU A 432 -9.98 -10.28 -17.08
CA LEU A 432 -10.00 -11.73 -17.32
C LEU A 432 -9.36 -12.45 -16.12
N VAL A 433 -10.17 -13.17 -15.37
CA VAL A 433 -9.71 -13.93 -14.19
C VAL A 433 -9.96 -15.42 -14.44
N ASP A 434 -8.90 -16.24 -14.40
CA ASP A 434 -8.97 -17.71 -14.59
C ASP A 434 -9.72 -18.10 -15.87
N GLY A 435 -9.43 -17.40 -16.96
CA GLY A 435 -10.07 -17.60 -18.26
C GLY A 435 -11.53 -17.12 -18.36
N GLN A 436 -12.02 -16.40 -17.35
CA GLN A 436 -13.39 -15.87 -17.33
C GLN A 436 -13.41 -14.34 -17.32
N SER A 437 -14.08 -13.75 -18.32
CA SER A 437 -14.33 -12.31 -18.32
C SER A 437 -15.26 -11.92 -17.17
N THR A 438 -14.88 -10.94 -16.40
CA THR A 438 -15.64 -10.42 -15.27
C THR A 438 -15.48 -8.90 -15.17
N VAL A 439 -16.28 -8.27 -14.30
CA VAL A 439 -16.13 -6.84 -13.97
C VAL A 439 -15.75 -6.74 -12.51
N ILE A 440 -14.64 -6.05 -12.26
CA ILE A 440 -14.13 -5.81 -10.91
C ILE A 440 -13.95 -4.31 -10.72
N GLY A 441 -14.24 -3.84 -9.50
CA GLY A 441 -13.97 -2.50 -9.00
C GLY A 441 -13.30 -2.59 -7.63
N GLY A 442 -13.58 -1.64 -6.78
CA GLY A 442 -12.89 -1.42 -5.51
C GLY A 442 -11.76 -0.43 -5.65
N THR A 443 -11.26 0.09 -4.54
CA THR A 443 -10.09 0.97 -4.55
C THR A 443 -8.81 0.25 -5.02
N SER A 444 -8.83 -1.09 -5.08
CA SER A 444 -7.84 -1.93 -5.77
C SER A 444 -7.65 -1.61 -7.24
N ALA A 445 -8.68 -1.17 -7.95
CA ALA A 445 -8.53 -0.76 -9.34
C ALA A 445 -7.87 0.63 -9.47
N VAL A 446 -7.96 1.45 -8.42
CA VAL A 446 -7.46 2.83 -8.44
C VAL A 446 -5.97 2.91 -8.15
N ALA A 447 -5.45 2.10 -7.24
CA ALA A 447 -4.00 2.08 -6.94
C ALA A 447 -3.15 1.73 -8.18
N PRO A 448 -3.40 0.63 -8.94
CA PRO A 448 -2.64 0.33 -10.16
C PRO A 448 -2.91 1.33 -11.30
N LEU A 449 -4.11 1.93 -11.38
CA LEU A 449 -4.42 2.99 -12.32
C LEU A 449 -3.51 4.22 -12.08
N TRP A 450 -3.39 4.65 -10.81
CA TRP A 450 -2.50 5.75 -10.43
C TRP A 450 -1.04 5.38 -10.57
N ALA A 451 -0.62 4.16 -10.22
CA ALA A 451 0.75 3.71 -10.43
C ALA A 451 1.15 3.76 -11.92
N ALA A 452 0.23 3.36 -12.82
CA ALA A 452 0.41 3.48 -14.26
C ALA A 452 0.45 4.94 -14.74
N LEU A 453 -0.43 5.81 -14.20
CA LEU A 453 -0.37 7.24 -14.47
C LEU A 453 0.96 7.85 -14.04
N ILE A 454 1.44 7.55 -12.82
CA ILE A 454 2.74 8.00 -12.32
C ILE A 454 3.88 7.56 -13.24
N ALA A 455 3.87 6.31 -13.72
CA ALA A 455 4.88 5.84 -14.67
C ALA A 455 4.85 6.62 -16.00
N ARG A 456 3.67 6.94 -16.52
CA ARG A 456 3.51 7.77 -17.73
C ARG A 456 3.91 9.22 -17.50
N LEU A 457 3.55 9.79 -16.35
CA LEU A 457 3.99 11.14 -15.94
C LEU A 457 5.50 11.20 -15.78
N ALA A 458 6.12 10.17 -15.17
CA ALA A 458 7.57 10.07 -15.04
C ALA A 458 8.28 10.00 -16.39
N GLN A 459 7.75 9.23 -17.35
CA GLN A 459 8.24 9.21 -18.73
C GLN A 459 8.15 10.59 -19.38
N GLY A 460 6.98 11.26 -19.26
CA GLY A 460 6.77 12.58 -19.86
C GLY A 460 7.62 13.68 -19.23
N ALA A 461 7.80 13.64 -17.92
CA ALA A 461 8.62 14.61 -17.17
C ALA A 461 10.14 14.30 -17.22
N GLY A 462 10.54 13.10 -17.64
CA GLY A 462 11.92 12.65 -17.62
C GLY A 462 12.51 12.46 -16.22
N LYS A 463 11.68 12.33 -15.19
CA LYS A 463 12.06 12.13 -13.78
C LYS A 463 10.97 11.34 -13.04
N THR A 464 11.33 10.63 -11.97
CA THR A 464 10.38 10.05 -11.03
C THR A 464 10.11 11.00 -9.87
N PHE A 465 9.01 10.82 -9.12
CA PHE A 465 8.51 11.86 -8.21
C PHE A 465 8.80 11.59 -6.72
N GLY A 466 8.72 10.34 -6.25
CA GLY A 466 8.71 10.07 -4.80
C GLY A 466 7.38 10.51 -4.18
N LEU A 467 7.41 11.40 -3.21
CA LEU A 467 6.20 11.98 -2.63
C LEU A 467 5.63 13.06 -3.58
N ILE A 468 4.78 12.62 -4.50
CA ILE A 468 4.15 13.53 -5.48
C ILE A 468 3.16 14.49 -4.82
N GLN A 469 2.61 14.13 -3.66
CA GLN A 469 1.61 14.92 -2.93
C GLN A 469 2.07 16.35 -2.68
N GLU A 470 3.35 16.58 -2.37
CA GLU A 470 3.88 17.94 -2.22
C GLU A 470 3.57 18.82 -3.42
N GLN A 471 3.68 18.27 -4.63
CA GLN A 471 3.38 19.00 -5.87
C GLN A 471 1.88 19.08 -6.14
N LEU A 472 1.11 18.03 -5.82
CA LEU A 472 -0.35 18.01 -6.02
C LEU A 472 -1.10 18.97 -5.11
N TYR A 473 -0.62 19.15 -3.87
CA TYR A 473 -1.24 20.03 -2.87
C TYR A 473 -0.69 21.47 -2.93
N ALA A 474 0.36 21.72 -3.72
CA ALA A 474 1.00 23.03 -3.78
C ALA A 474 0.02 24.15 -4.21
N GLY A 475 -0.17 25.13 -3.35
CA GLY A 475 -1.05 26.28 -3.62
C GLY A 475 -2.54 25.99 -3.55
N VAL A 476 -2.96 24.77 -3.19
CA VAL A 476 -4.38 24.43 -3.01
C VAL A 476 -4.86 24.89 -1.65
N ALA A 477 -5.96 25.66 -1.63
CA ALA A 477 -6.60 26.10 -0.40
C ALA A 477 -7.90 25.32 -0.13
N SER A 478 -8.38 25.40 1.09
CA SER A 478 -9.64 24.76 1.50
C SER A 478 -10.81 25.25 0.64
N GLY A 479 -11.57 24.32 0.07
CA GLY A 479 -12.72 24.60 -0.78
C GLY A 479 -12.38 25.00 -2.23
N GLU A 480 -11.11 24.88 -2.63
CA GLU A 480 -10.66 25.16 -3.99
C GLU A 480 -10.29 23.88 -4.73
N ALA A 481 -10.77 23.74 -5.97
CA ALA A 481 -10.41 22.63 -6.84
C ALA A 481 -8.91 22.66 -7.18
N ALA A 482 -8.23 21.53 -7.11
CA ALA A 482 -6.82 21.43 -7.41
C ALA A 482 -6.57 21.40 -8.94
N PRO A 483 -5.53 22.09 -9.44
CA PRO A 483 -5.16 22.01 -10.85
C PRO A 483 -4.82 20.55 -11.26
N GLY A 484 -5.30 20.13 -12.42
CA GLY A 484 -5.08 18.77 -12.92
C GLY A 484 -6.04 17.72 -12.37
N PHE A 485 -7.09 18.14 -11.68
CA PHE A 485 -8.11 17.24 -11.13
C PHE A 485 -9.52 17.65 -11.54
N GLN A 486 -10.40 16.67 -11.61
CA GLN A 486 -11.84 16.84 -11.59
C GLN A 486 -12.32 16.77 -10.14
N ASP A 487 -12.82 17.87 -9.63
CA ASP A 487 -13.31 17.99 -8.26
C ASP A 487 -14.62 17.21 -8.09
N ILE A 488 -14.64 16.25 -7.16
CA ILE A 488 -15.80 15.41 -6.87
C ILE A 488 -16.59 16.03 -5.74
N THR A 489 -17.72 16.66 -6.07
CA THR A 489 -18.50 17.47 -5.11
C THR A 489 -19.80 16.82 -4.66
N SER A 490 -20.00 15.53 -4.97
CA SER A 490 -21.26 14.82 -4.70
C SER A 490 -21.05 13.40 -4.19
N GLY A 491 -21.83 12.99 -3.21
CA GLY A 491 -21.80 11.69 -2.58
C GLY A 491 -21.20 11.72 -1.16
N SER A 492 -21.06 10.55 -0.56
CA SER A 492 -20.49 10.37 0.77
C SER A 492 -19.98 8.94 0.95
N ASN A 493 -18.99 8.75 1.82
CA ASN A 493 -18.50 7.40 2.19
C ASN A 493 -19.08 6.88 3.52
N GLY A 494 -20.08 7.56 4.05
CA GLY A 494 -20.70 7.30 5.35
C GLY A 494 -20.62 8.52 6.25
N THR A 495 -19.53 8.69 6.99
CA THR A 495 -19.35 9.84 7.90
C THR A 495 -19.04 11.13 7.15
N TYR A 496 -18.23 11.05 6.10
CA TYR A 496 -17.77 12.22 5.34
C TYR A 496 -18.57 12.38 4.06
N SER A 497 -18.73 13.63 3.61
CA SER A 497 -19.41 13.99 2.37
C SER A 497 -18.47 14.76 1.47
N ALA A 498 -18.60 14.53 0.17
CA ALA A 498 -17.87 15.29 -0.83
C ALA A 498 -18.32 16.77 -0.86
N GLY A 499 -17.39 17.63 -1.18
CA GLY A 499 -17.59 19.07 -1.28
C GLY A 499 -16.55 19.73 -2.18
N PRO A 500 -16.60 21.03 -2.42
CA PRO A 500 -15.58 21.69 -3.23
C PRO A 500 -14.18 21.58 -2.61
N GLY A 501 -13.20 21.25 -3.44
CA GLY A 501 -11.80 21.05 -3.05
C GLY A 501 -11.57 19.72 -2.38
N TRP A 502 -10.50 19.61 -1.60
CA TRP A 502 -10.18 18.35 -0.90
C TRP A 502 -11.27 17.94 0.09
N ASP A 503 -11.67 16.68 0.06
CA ASP A 503 -12.55 16.08 1.05
C ASP A 503 -12.10 14.64 1.44
N ALA A 504 -12.58 14.16 2.59
CA ALA A 504 -12.22 12.87 3.14
C ALA A 504 -12.96 11.67 2.48
N CYS A 505 -13.43 11.81 1.26
CA CYS A 505 -14.04 10.77 0.44
C CYS A 505 -13.29 10.55 -0.88
N SER A 506 -12.88 11.65 -1.54
CA SER A 506 -12.30 11.65 -2.88
C SER A 506 -10.97 12.41 -2.99
N GLY A 507 -10.47 12.95 -1.87
CA GLY A 507 -9.23 13.71 -1.88
C GLY A 507 -9.32 14.94 -2.79
N LEU A 508 -8.31 15.16 -3.61
CA LEU A 508 -8.27 16.22 -4.62
C LEU A 508 -9.17 15.92 -5.84
N GLY A 509 -9.73 14.70 -5.94
CA GLY A 509 -10.58 14.28 -7.04
C GLY A 509 -9.93 13.27 -7.99
N SER A 510 -10.56 13.03 -9.15
CA SER A 510 -10.06 12.17 -10.21
C SER A 510 -9.14 12.93 -11.18
N PRO A 511 -8.17 12.25 -11.85
CA PRO A 511 -7.12 12.94 -12.59
C PRO A 511 -7.58 13.49 -13.95
N ASP A 512 -7.02 14.63 -14.36
CA ASP A 512 -6.76 14.99 -15.75
C ASP A 512 -5.26 14.80 -16.01
N GLY A 513 -4.89 13.65 -16.59
CA GLY A 513 -3.49 13.26 -16.70
C GLY A 513 -2.66 14.22 -17.59
N THR A 514 -3.26 14.87 -18.59
CA THR A 514 -2.57 15.83 -19.45
C THR A 514 -2.32 17.14 -18.71
N ALA A 515 -3.30 17.61 -17.95
CA ALA A 515 -3.14 18.79 -17.10
C ALA A 515 -2.11 18.53 -15.99
N LEU A 516 -2.16 17.36 -15.32
CA LEU A 516 -1.16 16.98 -14.32
C LEU A 516 0.27 16.97 -14.88
N LEU A 517 0.50 16.42 -16.09
CA LEU A 517 1.83 16.47 -16.69
C LEU A 517 2.31 17.90 -16.90
N THR A 518 1.40 18.79 -17.32
CA THR A 518 1.71 20.20 -17.53
C THR A 518 2.10 20.89 -16.22
N GLU A 519 1.32 20.69 -15.15
CA GLU A 519 1.62 21.25 -13.82
C GLU A 519 2.97 20.76 -13.29
N LEU A 520 3.19 19.44 -13.31
CA LEU A 520 4.40 18.81 -12.79
C LEU A 520 5.69 19.16 -13.57
N THR A 521 5.55 19.64 -14.82
CA THR A 521 6.70 20.08 -15.64
C THR A 521 6.90 21.61 -15.59
N SER A 522 5.84 22.41 -15.33
CA SER A 522 5.95 23.87 -15.23
C SER A 522 6.71 24.32 -13.98
N VAL A 523 6.46 23.70 -12.83
CA VAL A 523 7.15 23.99 -11.55
C VAL A 523 8.67 23.81 -11.66
N THR A 524 9.12 22.84 -12.45
CA THR A 524 10.57 22.63 -12.70
C THR A 524 11.22 23.74 -13.52
N ALA A 525 10.50 24.38 -14.41
CA ALA A 525 11.01 25.47 -15.24
C ALA A 525 11.18 26.77 -14.43
N GLU A 526 10.26 27.07 -13.51
CA GLU A 526 10.37 28.25 -12.63
C GLU A 526 11.49 28.12 -11.60
N ALA A 527 11.66 26.94 -10.99
CA ALA A 527 12.77 26.68 -10.06
C ALA A 527 14.14 26.78 -10.75
N ALA A 528 14.26 26.29 -12.00
CA ALA A 528 15.49 26.41 -12.79
C ALA A 528 15.79 27.88 -13.20
N THR A 529 14.75 28.69 -13.39
CA THR A 529 14.88 30.12 -13.76
C THR A 529 15.22 30.99 -12.55
N ALA A 530 14.75 30.63 -11.37
CA ALA A 530 15.07 31.31 -10.11
C ALA A 530 16.48 31.04 -9.59
N ALA A 531 17.14 29.95 -10.06
CA ALA A 531 18.49 29.56 -9.69
C ALA A 531 19.60 30.13 -10.61
N LEU A 532 19.22 30.88 -11.67
CA LEU A 532 20.10 31.61 -12.58
C LEU A 532 20.09 33.11 -12.26
#